data_8d3ab76739aebc88511ca19263f91137
#
_entry.id   8d3ab76739aebc88511ca19263f91137
#
_cell.length_a   1.000
_cell.length_b   1.000
_cell.length_c   1.000
_cell.angle_alpha   90.00
_cell.angle_beta   90.00
_cell.angle_gamma   90.00
#
_symmetry.space_group_name_H-M   'P 1'
#
loop_
_entity.id
_entity.type
_entity.pdbx_description
1 polymer ?
#
loop_
_entity_poly.entity_id
_entity_poly.type
_entity_poly.pdbx_seq_one_letter_code
_entity_poly.pdbx_strand_id
1 'polypeptide(L)'
;MNSDLFQPPVRLGRRTTMKLKAAACGLALIAGVSIPMAASASVAPGPAATTQSGAAKAGTAFSSGALAANSAAAAKKVPTLGHSTQTLRSLSIDFQYQQTGYWCGPAATRIALSARMSAPSQQELANQLGTDEDGTDWIGLVTGVLNNRLNTGYYETKEMPNDPPTQAQRDLLWYDIQYDIDRGYAIVANIVAPASNHPPGYPNYTIWHYFTVIGYDTSDSTVLIADPAGFGPATYWLTFNQLATLIPPKGYSA
;
A
#
# COMPACT_ATOMS: atom_id res chain seq x y z
N MET A 1 21.13 -30.90 66.17
CA MET A 1 21.75 -30.85 64.84
C MET A 1 20.83 -29.97 63.98
N ASN A 2 21.21 -28.70 63.87
CA ASN A 2 20.43 -27.65 63.20
C ASN A 2 20.72 -27.69 61.70
N SER A 3 19.67 -27.72 60.94
CA SER A 3 19.74 -27.58 59.47
C SER A 3 19.30 -26.16 59.14
N ASP A 4 20.25 -25.27 58.88
CA ASP A 4 19.99 -23.91 58.46
C ASP A 4 19.53 -23.86 57.00
N LEU A 5 18.33 -23.30 56.81
CA LEU A 5 17.70 -23.02 55.52
C LEU A 5 18.35 -21.80 54.87
N PHE A 6 19.00 -22.03 53.75
CA PHE A 6 19.52 -20.98 52.86
C PHE A 6 18.37 -20.40 52.03
N GLN A 7 17.98 -19.14 52.33
CA GLN A 7 17.09 -18.38 51.45
C GLN A 7 17.93 -17.51 50.51
N PRO A 8 17.67 -17.47 49.20
CA PRO A 8 18.33 -16.53 48.30
C PRO A 8 17.69 -15.12 48.38
N PRO A 9 18.46 -14.05 48.09
CA PRO A 9 18.00 -12.67 48.26
C PRO A 9 16.95 -12.28 47.17
N VAL A 10 15.91 -11.61 47.67
CA VAL A 10 14.86 -10.98 46.84
C VAL A 10 15.48 -9.83 46.04
N ARG A 11 15.48 -9.94 44.72
CA ARG A 11 15.83 -8.83 43.80
C ARG A 11 14.69 -7.83 43.80
N LEU A 12 14.94 -6.62 44.28
CA LEU A 12 14.06 -5.47 44.08
C LEU A 12 13.92 -5.19 42.57
N GLY A 13 12.69 -5.27 42.08
CA GLY A 13 12.35 -4.92 40.71
C GLY A 13 12.57 -3.45 40.42
N ARG A 14 13.25 -3.16 39.30
CA ARG A 14 13.35 -1.81 38.76
C ARG A 14 11.94 -1.30 38.43
N ARG A 15 11.56 -0.19 39.03
CA ARG A 15 10.36 0.57 38.63
C ARG A 15 10.59 1.12 37.21
N THR A 16 9.92 0.50 36.25
CA THR A 16 9.79 1.04 34.89
C THR A 16 8.80 2.20 34.98
N THR A 17 9.27 3.42 34.79
CA THR A 17 8.41 4.60 34.64
C THR A 17 7.67 4.48 33.31
N MET A 18 6.40 4.12 33.40
CA MET A 18 5.44 4.16 32.32
C MET A 18 5.23 5.63 31.93
N LYS A 19 5.77 6.05 30.78
CA LYS A 19 5.41 7.33 30.18
C LYS A 19 4.01 7.20 29.59
N LEU A 20 3.04 7.75 30.29
CA LEU A 20 1.67 7.93 29.78
C LEU A 20 1.73 8.92 28.62
N LYS A 21 1.66 8.45 27.40
CA LYS A 21 1.33 9.30 26.24
C LYS A 21 -0.18 9.31 26.14
N ALA A 22 -0.77 10.46 26.42
CA ALA A 22 -2.20 10.69 26.24
C ALA A 22 -2.54 10.65 24.76
N ALA A 23 -3.30 9.64 24.34
CA ALA A 23 -3.95 9.63 23.04
C ALA A 23 -5.15 10.58 23.12
N ALA A 24 -5.05 11.73 22.48
CA ALA A 24 -6.15 12.66 22.31
C ALA A 24 -7.01 12.19 21.13
N CYS A 25 -8.10 11.46 21.41
CA CYS A 25 -9.22 11.35 20.50
C CYS A 25 -9.90 12.73 20.42
N GLY A 26 -9.52 13.54 19.43
CA GLY A 26 -10.11 14.84 19.19
C GLY A 26 -11.51 14.72 18.56
N LEU A 27 -12.55 14.83 19.38
CA LEU A 27 -13.87 15.25 18.92
C LEU A 27 -13.79 16.75 18.59
N ALA A 28 -13.70 17.10 17.31
CA ALA A 28 -13.79 18.50 16.89
C ALA A 28 -15.26 18.91 16.84
N LEU A 29 -15.71 19.62 17.88
CA LEU A 29 -16.92 20.43 17.85
C LEU A 29 -16.68 21.66 16.98
N ILE A 30 -17.36 21.76 15.85
CA ILE A 30 -17.35 22.92 14.96
C ILE A 30 -18.21 24.02 15.59
N ALA A 31 -17.54 25.03 16.14
CA ALA A 31 -18.17 26.31 16.44
C ALA A 31 -18.07 27.21 15.19
N GLY A 32 -19.21 27.61 14.67
CA GLY A 32 -19.30 28.47 13.50
C GLY A 32 -18.71 29.87 13.77
N VAL A 33 -17.87 30.33 12.85
CA VAL A 33 -17.49 31.74 12.73
C VAL A 33 -17.85 32.21 11.33
N SER A 34 -18.81 33.12 11.31
CA SER A 34 -19.22 33.88 10.11
C SER A 34 -18.14 34.92 9.79
N ILE A 35 -17.66 34.92 8.57
CA ILE A 35 -16.77 36.00 8.05
C ILE A 35 -17.49 36.70 6.89
N PRO A 36 -17.49 38.04 6.86
CA PRO A 36 -18.26 38.80 5.87
C PRO A 36 -17.58 38.85 4.50
N MET A 37 -18.42 38.87 3.49
CA MET A 37 -18.12 39.13 2.08
C MET A 37 -17.45 40.51 1.90
N ALA A 38 -16.32 40.58 1.19
CA ALA A 38 -15.75 41.81 0.64
C ALA A 38 -15.61 41.70 -0.86
N ALA A 39 -15.90 42.81 -1.47
CA ALA A 39 -16.27 43.06 -2.84
C ALA A 39 -15.17 42.87 -3.89
N SER A 40 -15.65 42.64 -5.10
CA SER A 40 -14.99 42.60 -6.39
C SER A 40 -14.13 43.85 -6.69
N ALA A 41 -12.94 43.65 -7.26
CA ALA A 41 -12.25 44.66 -8.08
C ALA A 41 -11.90 44.06 -9.44
N SER A 42 -12.55 44.61 -10.44
CA SER A 42 -12.31 44.43 -11.86
C SER A 42 -11.01 45.16 -12.25
N VAL A 43 -10.10 44.50 -13.00
CA VAL A 43 -9.01 45.15 -13.70
C VAL A 43 -9.02 44.74 -15.17
N ALA A 44 -9.04 45.76 -16.02
CA ALA A 44 -9.15 45.72 -17.46
C ALA A 44 -7.83 45.29 -18.17
N PRO A 45 -7.89 44.97 -19.48
CA PRO A 45 -6.76 44.42 -20.24
C PRO A 45 -5.87 45.49 -20.85
N GLY A 46 -4.59 45.22 -20.94
CA GLY A 46 -3.61 46.04 -21.70
C GLY A 46 -2.54 45.13 -22.31
N PRO A 47 -1.72 45.63 -23.24
CA PRO A 47 -1.88 45.35 -24.68
C PRO A 47 -0.83 44.36 -25.24
N ALA A 48 -1.09 43.91 -26.46
CA ALA A 48 -0.24 43.07 -27.30
C ALA A 48 1.13 43.69 -27.61
N ALA A 49 2.17 42.87 -27.60
CA ALA A 49 3.48 43.21 -28.18
C ALA A 49 4.06 42.02 -28.95
N THR A 50 4.00 42.17 -30.24
CA THR A 50 5.02 42.01 -31.29
C THR A 50 5.92 40.77 -31.28
N THR A 51 5.72 40.05 -32.37
CA THR A 51 6.64 39.12 -33.05
C THR A 51 8.04 39.67 -33.23
N GLN A 52 9.07 38.88 -32.87
CA GLN A 52 10.38 38.97 -33.51
C GLN A 52 10.83 37.56 -33.94
N SER A 53 10.94 37.45 -35.25
CA SER A 53 11.62 36.40 -35.99
C SER A 53 13.14 36.50 -35.75
N GLY A 54 13.76 35.42 -35.35
CA GLY A 54 15.22 35.32 -35.22
C GLY A 54 15.68 33.95 -35.75
N ALA A 55 16.49 34.02 -36.75
CA ALA A 55 16.95 32.99 -37.64
C ALA A 55 17.74 31.84 -36.97
N ALA A 56 17.66 30.70 -37.63
CA ALA A 56 18.38 29.46 -37.42
C ALA A 56 19.89 29.57 -37.22
N LYS A 57 20.42 28.74 -36.29
CA LYS A 57 21.78 28.18 -36.43
C LYS A 57 21.72 26.70 -36.25
N ALA A 58 22.16 25.99 -37.28
CA ALA A 58 22.38 24.54 -37.28
C ALA A 58 23.44 24.17 -36.26
N GLY A 59 23.20 23.07 -35.52
CA GLY A 59 24.17 22.53 -34.60
C GLY A 59 23.89 21.07 -34.28
N THR A 60 24.61 20.20 -34.92
CA THR A 60 25.01 18.82 -34.55
C THR A 60 23.92 17.81 -34.33
N ALA A 61 23.81 16.92 -35.31
CA ALA A 61 23.16 15.63 -35.23
C ALA A 61 23.80 14.78 -34.09
N PHE A 62 23.04 14.53 -33.04
CA PHE A 62 23.37 13.51 -32.08
C PHE A 62 23.03 12.15 -32.68
N SER A 63 24.06 11.32 -32.79
CA SER A 63 24.02 9.97 -33.31
C SER A 63 22.94 9.13 -32.64
N SER A 64 21.97 8.66 -33.39
CA SER A 64 20.88 7.78 -32.99
C SER A 64 21.31 6.34 -32.62
N GLY A 65 22.61 6.11 -32.49
CA GLY A 65 23.15 4.77 -32.18
C GLY A 65 23.20 4.40 -30.69
N ALA A 66 23.24 5.38 -29.79
CA ALA A 66 23.38 5.11 -28.35
C ALA A 66 22.05 4.80 -27.62
N LEU A 67 20.93 5.26 -28.15
CA LEU A 67 19.60 5.00 -27.58
C LEU A 67 19.04 3.60 -27.93
N ALA A 68 19.48 3.02 -29.05
CA ALA A 68 19.06 1.68 -29.46
C ALA A 68 19.71 0.55 -28.65
N ALA A 69 20.92 0.76 -28.12
CA ALA A 69 21.65 -0.25 -27.36
C ALA A 69 21.07 -0.46 -25.94
N ASN A 70 20.55 0.61 -25.31
CA ASN A 70 19.96 0.49 -23.96
C ASN A 70 18.53 -0.08 -24.00
N SER A 71 17.79 0.14 -25.09
CA SER A 71 16.45 -0.46 -25.27
C SER A 71 16.53 -1.98 -25.52
N ALA A 72 17.59 -2.46 -26.16
CA ALA A 72 17.78 -3.88 -26.44
C ALA A 72 18.22 -4.68 -25.21
N ALA A 73 18.88 -4.04 -24.23
CA ALA A 73 19.27 -4.69 -22.98
C ALA A 73 18.10 -4.84 -22.00
N ALA A 74 17.16 -3.88 -21.99
CA ALA A 74 15.93 -3.96 -21.20
C ALA A 74 14.95 -5.00 -21.77
N ALA A 75 14.90 -5.16 -23.09
CA ALA A 75 14.00 -6.12 -23.74
C ALA A 75 14.38 -7.61 -23.50
N LYS A 76 15.61 -7.91 -23.05
CA LYS A 76 16.07 -9.30 -22.82
C LYS A 76 15.67 -9.89 -21.47
N LYS A 77 15.03 -9.11 -20.58
CA LYS A 77 14.66 -9.55 -19.23
C LYS A 77 13.16 -9.77 -19.01
N VAL A 78 12.34 -9.55 -20.04
CA VAL A 78 10.93 -9.92 -19.99
C VAL A 78 10.80 -11.35 -20.55
N PRO A 79 10.54 -12.36 -19.71
CA PRO A 79 10.17 -13.67 -20.24
C PRO A 79 8.87 -13.45 -21.01
N THR A 80 8.83 -13.79 -22.27
CA THR A 80 7.59 -13.94 -23.04
C THR A 80 6.85 -15.12 -22.41
N LEU A 81 6.09 -14.86 -21.33
CA LEU A 81 5.16 -15.83 -20.79
C LEU A 81 4.09 -16.03 -21.85
N GLY A 82 4.02 -17.25 -22.38
CA GLY A 82 2.95 -17.63 -23.29
C GLY A 82 1.62 -17.21 -22.68
N HIS A 83 0.86 -16.41 -23.41
CA HIS A 83 -0.45 -15.94 -22.99
C HIS A 83 -1.33 -17.17 -22.73
N SER A 84 -1.53 -17.50 -21.46
CA SER A 84 -2.66 -18.31 -21.06
C SER A 84 -3.91 -17.53 -21.47
N THR A 85 -4.79 -18.17 -22.22
CA THR A 85 -6.08 -17.59 -22.64
C THR A 85 -7.05 -17.34 -21.48
N GLN A 86 -6.60 -17.52 -20.24
CA GLN A 86 -7.37 -17.33 -19.03
C GLN A 86 -7.22 -15.89 -18.56
N THR A 87 -8.27 -15.10 -18.79
CA THR A 87 -8.31 -13.68 -18.46
C THR A 87 -8.53 -13.41 -16.97
N LEU A 88 -9.13 -14.39 -16.26
CA LEU A 88 -9.48 -14.31 -14.84
C LEU A 88 -8.64 -15.26 -14.00
N ARG A 89 -8.02 -14.74 -12.94
CA ARG A 89 -7.29 -15.50 -11.93
C ARG A 89 -7.68 -15.04 -10.54
N SER A 90 -7.84 -15.99 -9.61
CA SER A 90 -8.02 -15.68 -8.19
C SER A 90 -7.44 -16.78 -7.32
N LEU A 91 -7.00 -16.40 -6.12
CA LEU A 91 -6.47 -17.30 -5.11
C LEU A 91 -7.56 -17.74 -4.14
N SER A 92 -7.48 -18.98 -3.68
CA SER A 92 -8.26 -19.44 -2.53
C SER A 92 -7.59 -18.94 -1.24
N ILE A 93 -8.35 -18.33 -0.36
CA ILE A 93 -7.89 -17.74 0.90
C ILE A 93 -8.77 -18.16 2.08
N ASP A 94 -8.24 -18.10 3.29
CA ASP A 94 -9.01 -18.16 4.55
C ASP A 94 -9.21 -16.72 5.04
N PHE A 95 -10.36 -16.14 4.72
CA PHE A 95 -10.69 -14.75 5.02
C PHE A 95 -11.06 -14.57 6.49
N GLN A 96 -10.57 -13.48 7.09
CA GLN A 96 -11.04 -12.97 8.39
C GLN A 96 -11.08 -11.44 8.35
N TYR A 97 -12.13 -10.87 8.96
CA TYR A 97 -12.15 -9.45 9.27
C TYR A 97 -11.08 -9.11 10.32
N GLN A 98 -10.57 -7.89 10.31
CA GLN A 98 -9.69 -7.39 11.37
C GLN A 98 -10.39 -7.45 12.73
N GLN A 99 -9.66 -7.91 13.75
CA GLN A 99 -10.22 -8.13 15.09
C GLN A 99 -10.24 -6.86 15.95
N THR A 100 -9.48 -5.84 15.58
CA THR A 100 -9.47 -4.51 16.20
C THR A 100 -9.43 -3.42 15.14
N GLY A 101 -9.75 -2.17 15.50
CA GLY A 101 -9.77 -1.04 14.57
C GLY A 101 -8.42 -0.72 13.90
N TYR A 102 -7.31 -1.23 14.44
CA TYR A 102 -5.95 -0.96 13.96
C TYR A 102 -5.19 -2.22 13.48
N TRP A 103 -5.85 -3.38 13.37
CA TRP A 103 -5.22 -4.62 12.90
C TRP A 103 -5.42 -4.92 11.41
N CYS A 104 -5.60 -3.89 10.59
CA CYS A 104 -5.67 -4.08 9.13
C CYS A 104 -4.39 -4.73 8.56
N GLY A 105 -3.20 -4.32 9.01
CA GLY A 105 -1.93 -4.93 8.62
C GLY A 105 -1.84 -6.42 8.99
N PRO A 106 -2.04 -6.82 10.25
CA PRO A 106 -2.12 -8.23 10.66
C PRO A 106 -3.15 -9.05 9.89
N ALA A 107 -4.36 -8.50 9.68
CA ALA A 107 -5.44 -9.20 8.98
C ALA A 107 -5.13 -9.39 7.49
N ALA A 108 -4.64 -8.35 6.79
CA ALA A 108 -4.23 -8.44 5.39
C ALA A 108 -3.05 -9.41 5.22
N THR A 109 -2.05 -9.36 6.11
CA THR A 109 -0.92 -10.31 6.11
C THR A 109 -1.40 -11.75 6.31
N ARG A 110 -2.37 -11.98 7.22
CA ARG A 110 -2.99 -13.28 7.44
C ARG A 110 -3.68 -13.80 6.18
N ILE A 111 -4.46 -12.95 5.53
CA ILE A 111 -5.14 -13.30 4.28
C ILE A 111 -4.12 -13.72 3.22
N ALA A 112 -3.04 -12.97 3.04
CA ALA A 112 -1.99 -13.30 2.08
C ALA A 112 -1.31 -14.64 2.39
N LEU A 113 -0.95 -14.89 3.65
CA LEU A 113 -0.36 -16.17 4.09
C LEU A 113 -1.30 -17.35 3.85
N SER A 114 -2.61 -17.15 4.02
CA SER A 114 -3.60 -18.21 3.90
C SER A 114 -3.72 -18.81 2.49
N ALA A 115 -3.27 -18.08 1.48
CA ALA A 115 -3.16 -18.61 0.12
C ALA A 115 -2.09 -19.71 -0.02
N ARG A 116 -1.13 -19.79 0.92
CA ARG A 116 0.04 -20.66 0.84
C ARG A 116 0.18 -21.64 2.01
N MET A 117 -0.37 -21.30 3.17
CA MET A 117 -0.21 -22.08 4.39
C MET A 117 -1.40 -21.90 5.34
N SER A 118 -1.50 -22.73 6.37
CA SER A 118 -2.38 -22.46 7.50
C SER A 118 -1.87 -21.19 8.22
N ALA A 119 -2.61 -20.09 8.07
CA ALA A 119 -2.16 -18.79 8.53
C ALA A 119 -2.19 -18.68 10.06
N PRO A 120 -1.21 -17.96 10.66
CA PRO A 120 -1.21 -17.65 12.09
C PRO A 120 -2.40 -16.80 12.51
N SER A 121 -2.62 -16.66 13.84
CA SER A 121 -3.61 -15.72 14.35
C SER A 121 -3.22 -14.26 14.07
N GLN A 122 -4.21 -13.37 13.99
CA GLN A 122 -3.95 -11.94 13.84
C GLN A 122 -3.13 -11.37 15.02
N GLN A 123 -3.35 -11.87 16.25
CA GLN A 123 -2.56 -11.46 17.42
C GLN A 123 -1.07 -11.81 17.25
N GLU A 124 -0.78 -13.01 16.74
CA GLU A 124 0.61 -13.43 16.50
C GLU A 124 1.27 -12.57 15.42
N LEU A 125 0.52 -12.25 14.36
CA LEU A 125 0.99 -11.38 13.30
C LEU A 125 1.13 -9.93 13.78
N ALA A 126 0.23 -9.41 14.61
CA ALA A 126 0.36 -8.09 15.22
C ALA A 126 1.66 -7.97 16.03
N ASN A 127 1.98 -8.99 16.81
CA ASN A 127 3.23 -9.03 17.58
C ASN A 127 4.48 -9.02 16.67
N GLN A 128 4.44 -9.72 15.54
CA GLN A 128 5.56 -9.79 14.60
C GLN A 128 5.73 -8.53 13.77
N LEU A 129 4.63 -7.90 13.40
CA LEU A 129 4.61 -6.64 12.67
C LEU A 129 4.92 -5.43 13.57
N GLY A 130 4.92 -5.62 14.89
CA GLY A 130 5.03 -4.51 15.83
C GLY A 130 3.81 -3.58 15.80
N THR A 131 2.65 -4.12 15.40
CA THR A 131 1.41 -3.34 15.29
C THR A 131 0.92 -2.91 16.67
N ASP A 132 0.67 -1.64 16.83
CA ASP A 132 0.10 -1.02 18.03
C ASP A 132 -1.22 -0.28 17.71
N GLU A 133 -1.66 0.64 18.56
CA GLU A 133 -2.90 1.40 18.38
C GLU A 133 -2.85 2.37 17.19
N ASP A 134 -1.65 2.73 16.71
CA ASP A 134 -1.45 3.55 15.51
C ASP A 134 -1.42 2.69 14.22
N GLY A 135 -1.48 1.36 14.34
CA GLY A 135 -1.50 0.39 13.25
C GLY A 135 -0.14 -0.23 12.95
N THR A 136 0.05 -0.69 11.74
CA THR A 136 1.34 -1.21 11.21
C THR A 136 2.05 -0.09 10.45
N ASP A 137 3.23 0.30 10.90
CA ASP A 137 3.93 1.52 10.45
C ASP A 137 4.28 1.53 8.96
N TRP A 138 4.77 0.39 8.44
CA TRP A 138 5.37 0.36 7.11
C TRP A 138 5.20 -0.99 6.43
N ILE A 139 4.98 -0.95 5.11
CA ILE A 139 4.76 -2.15 4.28
C ILE A 139 5.93 -3.14 4.31
N GLY A 140 7.16 -2.67 4.53
CA GLY A 140 8.34 -3.55 4.63
C GLY A 140 8.30 -4.48 5.84
N LEU A 141 7.58 -4.15 6.91
CA LEU A 141 7.34 -5.06 8.02
C LEU A 141 6.48 -6.24 7.57
N VAL A 142 5.48 -5.99 6.74
CA VAL A 142 4.65 -7.03 6.11
C VAL A 142 5.50 -7.93 5.22
N THR A 143 6.34 -7.36 4.36
CA THR A 143 7.27 -8.11 3.50
C THR A 143 8.17 -9.04 4.33
N GLY A 144 8.74 -8.52 5.43
CA GLY A 144 9.57 -9.30 6.34
C GLY A 144 8.84 -10.48 6.97
N VAL A 145 7.60 -10.26 7.43
CA VAL A 145 6.77 -11.30 8.05
C VAL A 145 6.33 -12.35 7.02
N LEU A 146 5.91 -11.94 5.81
CA LEU A 146 5.54 -12.86 4.74
C LEU A 146 6.71 -13.78 4.37
N ASN A 147 7.89 -13.22 4.14
CA ASN A 147 9.09 -14.00 3.80
C ASN A 147 9.51 -14.94 4.94
N ASN A 148 9.48 -14.47 6.18
CA ASN A 148 9.84 -15.28 7.34
C ASN A 148 8.88 -16.48 7.49
N ARG A 149 7.56 -16.23 7.41
CA ARG A 149 6.54 -17.27 7.60
C ARG A 149 6.53 -18.33 6.50
N LEU A 150 6.80 -17.92 5.29
CA LEU A 150 6.87 -18.83 4.13
C LEU A 150 8.27 -19.42 3.92
N ASN A 151 9.24 -19.03 4.75
CA ASN A 151 10.65 -19.41 4.63
C ASN A 151 11.18 -19.16 3.21
N THR A 152 10.98 -17.94 2.72
CA THR A 152 11.31 -17.52 1.35
C THR A 152 11.91 -16.11 1.33
N GLY A 153 12.54 -15.73 0.24
CA GLY A 153 12.89 -14.34 -0.10
C GLY A 153 12.09 -13.86 -1.31
N TYR A 154 10.90 -14.40 -1.51
CA TYR A 154 10.08 -14.12 -2.70
C TYR A 154 9.49 -12.72 -2.69
N TYR A 155 8.93 -12.30 -1.55
CA TYR A 155 8.31 -10.99 -1.43
C TYR A 155 9.32 -9.87 -1.37
N GLU A 156 9.06 -8.81 -2.11
CA GLU A 156 9.81 -7.56 -2.10
C GLU A 156 8.91 -6.40 -1.70
N THR A 157 9.51 -5.40 -1.03
CA THR A 157 8.80 -4.14 -0.76
C THR A 157 8.86 -3.25 -1.99
N LYS A 158 7.71 -2.89 -2.53
CA LYS A 158 7.57 -1.97 -3.66
C LYS A 158 6.96 -0.66 -3.17
N GLU A 159 7.75 0.39 -3.11
CA GLU A 159 7.27 1.70 -2.72
C GLU A 159 6.72 2.49 -3.90
N MET A 160 5.63 3.23 -3.67
CA MET A 160 5.00 4.10 -4.66
C MET A 160 4.95 5.55 -4.14
N PRO A 161 6.10 6.25 -4.06
CA PRO A 161 6.17 7.56 -3.44
C PRO A 161 5.50 8.70 -4.23
N ASN A 162 5.23 8.48 -5.52
CA ASN A 162 4.64 9.50 -6.39
C ASN A 162 3.11 9.43 -6.35
N ASP A 163 2.47 10.54 -6.01
CA ASP A 163 1.02 10.72 -6.08
C ASP A 163 0.70 11.93 -7.01
N PRO A 164 0.07 11.69 -8.18
CA PRO A 164 -0.32 10.40 -8.76
C PRO A 164 0.88 9.50 -9.13
N PRO A 165 0.68 8.17 -9.21
CA PRO A 165 1.75 7.23 -9.53
C PRO A 165 2.26 7.45 -10.96
N THR A 166 3.57 7.27 -11.13
CA THR A 166 4.18 7.30 -12.47
C THR A 166 3.73 6.11 -13.32
N GLN A 167 3.84 6.21 -14.64
CA GLN A 167 3.52 5.10 -15.53
C GLN A 167 4.37 3.86 -15.21
N ALA A 168 5.66 4.04 -14.94
CA ALA A 168 6.55 2.94 -14.56
C ALA A 168 6.10 2.21 -13.27
N GLN A 169 5.63 2.95 -12.26
CA GLN A 169 5.08 2.36 -11.04
C GLN A 169 3.79 1.59 -11.31
N ARG A 170 2.94 2.09 -12.18
CA ARG A 170 1.71 1.41 -12.61
C ARG A 170 2.01 0.13 -13.38
N ASP A 171 2.94 0.19 -14.35
CA ASP A 171 3.33 -0.96 -15.16
C ASP A 171 3.94 -2.06 -14.29
N LEU A 172 4.79 -1.69 -13.32
CA LEU A 172 5.35 -2.64 -12.37
C LEU A 172 4.27 -3.28 -11.48
N LEU A 173 3.36 -2.47 -10.92
CA LEU A 173 2.27 -3.00 -10.09
C LEU A 173 1.39 -3.98 -10.87
N TRP A 174 1.05 -3.66 -12.14
CA TRP A 174 0.23 -4.56 -12.96
C TRP A 174 0.97 -5.85 -13.30
N TYR A 175 2.27 -5.75 -13.56
CA TYR A 175 3.13 -6.91 -13.78
C TYR A 175 3.22 -7.80 -12.53
N ASP A 176 3.50 -7.20 -11.36
CA ASP A 176 3.63 -7.92 -10.09
C ASP A 176 2.31 -8.64 -9.74
N ILE A 177 1.15 -7.98 -9.93
CA ILE A 177 -0.16 -8.60 -9.68
C ILE A 177 -0.33 -9.88 -10.50
N GLN A 178 -0.07 -9.84 -11.80
CA GLN A 178 -0.22 -11.02 -12.63
C GLN A 178 0.83 -12.07 -12.28
N TYR A 179 2.08 -11.65 -12.12
CA TYR A 179 3.20 -12.54 -11.83
C TYR A 179 3.01 -13.32 -10.54
N ASP A 180 2.58 -12.65 -9.47
CA ASP A 180 2.43 -13.24 -8.15
C ASP A 180 1.18 -14.09 -8.03
N ILE A 181 0.04 -13.59 -8.49
CA ILE A 181 -1.22 -14.34 -8.46
C ILE A 181 -1.11 -15.64 -9.26
N ASP A 182 -0.47 -15.62 -10.44
CA ASP A 182 -0.23 -16.82 -11.24
C ASP A 182 0.64 -17.86 -10.52
N ARG A 183 1.44 -17.43 -9.54
CA ARG A 183 2.32 -18.29 -8.72
C ARG A 183 1.74 -18.63 -7.36
N GLY A 184 0.53 -18.16 -7.07
CA GLY A 184 -0.16 -18.43 -5.83
C GLY A 184 0.26 -17.52 -4.67
N TYR A 185 0.84 -16.36 -4.95
CA TYR A 185 1.20 -15.35 -3.96
C TYR A 185 0.22 -14.18 -4.03
N ALA A 186 -0.38 -13.85 -2.90
CA ALA A 186 -1.26 -12.69 -2.77
C ALA A 186 -0.44 -11.45 -2.40
N ILE A 187 -0.84 -10.30 -2.91
CA ILE A 187 -0.14 -9.03 -2.67
C ILE A 187 -0.82 -8.28 -1.52
N VAL A 188 -0.04 -7.79 -0.56
CA VAL A 188 -0.56 -6.90 0.48
C VAL A 188 -0.28 -5.45 0.08
N ALA A 189 -1.32 -4.63 0.03
CA ALA A 189 -1.22 -3.21 -0.29
C ALA A 189 -1.51 -2.34 0.93
N ASN A 190 -0.63 -1.36 1.19
CA ASN A 190 -0.87 -0.25 2.11
C ASN A 190 -1.43 0.91 1.30
N ILE A 191 -2.59 1.43 1.68
CA ILE A 191 -3.34 2.40 0.90
C ILE A 191 -3.69 3.66 1.70
N VAL A 192 -3.94 4.73 0.95
CA VAL A 192 -4.62 5.94 1.42
C VAL A 192 -5.86 6.15 0.56
N ALA A 193 -7.03 5.99 1.14
CA ALA A 193 -8.31 6.13 0.45
C ALA A 193 -8.98 7.46 0.87
N PRO A 194 -8.81 8.56 0.09
CA PRO A 194 -9.47 9.82 0.39
C PRO A 194 -10.97 9.73 0.11
N ALA A 195 -11.78 10.63 0.69
CA ALA A 195 -13.23 10.67 0.51
C ALA A 195 -13.70 10.68 -0.95
N SER A 196 -12.85 11.19 -1.85
CA SER A 196 -13.13 11.25 -3.29
C SER A 196 -12.78 9.97 -4.06
N ASN A 197 -12.09 9.01 -3.44
CA ASN A 197 -11.65 7.76 -4.08
C ASN A 197 -11.70 6.61 -3.05
N HIS A 198 -12.89 6.10 -2.81
CA HIS A 198 -13.14 5.03 -1.83
C HIS A 198 -13.38 3.68 -2.48
N PRO A 199 -12.87 2.59 -1.87
CA PRO A 199 -13.43 1.26 -2.07
C PRO A 199 -14.91 1.18 -1.63
N PRO A 200 -15.65 0.15 -2.06
CA PRO A 200 -17.05 -0.03 -1.71
C PRO A 200 -17.28 -0.06 -0.19
N GLY A 201 -18.26 0.71 0.28
CA GLY A 201 -18.68 0.75 1.68
C GLY A 201 -17.82 1.60 2.62
N TYR A 202 -16.76 2.20 2.16
CA TYR A 202 -15.89 3.04 3.00
C TYR A 202 -16.62 4.31 3.44
N PRO A 203 -16.37 4.78 4.69
CA PRO A 203 -16.95 6.02 5.20
C PRO A 203 -16.37 7.25 4.48
N ASN A 204 -17.13 8.35 4.45
CA ASN A 204 -16.80 9.57 3.70
C ASN A 204 -15.72 10.43 4.40
N TYR A 205 -14.55 9.84 4.69
CA TYR A 205 -13.35 10.53 5.16
C TYR A 205 -12.11 9.72 4.75
N THR A 206 -10.92 10.29 4.83
CA THR A 206 -9.69 9.58 4.45
C THR A 206 -9.41 8.40 5.36
N ILE A 207 -9.19 7.24 4.76
CA ILE A 207 -8.87 5.98 5.44
C ILE A 207 -7.43 5.57 5.08
N TRP A 208 -6.61 5.29 6.09
CA TRP A 208 -5.33 4.59 5.95
C TRP A 208 -5.55 3.13 6.27
N HIS A 209 -5.16 2.25 5.36
CA HIS A 209 -5.57 0.85 5.50
C HIS A 209 -4.61 -0.11 4.79
N TYR A 210 -4.70 -1.39 5.19
CA TYR A 210 -4.08 -2.52 4.52
C TYR A 210 -5.14 -3.48 4.03
N PHE A 211 -5.10 -3.86 2.76
CA PHE A 211 -5.90 -4.94 2.20
C PHE A 211 -5.05 -5.88 1.33
N THR A 212 -5.65 -6.95 0.81
CA THR A 212 -4.95 -7.97 0.04
C THR A 212 -5.52 -8.09 -1.36
N VAL A 213 -4.67 -7.99 -2.39
CA VAL A 213 -5.03 -8.33 -3.77
C VAL A 213 -4.89 -9.84 -3.91
N ILE A 214 -5.97 -10.50 -4.29
CA ILE A 214 -6.07 -11.96 -4.40
C ILE A 214 -6.44 -12.45 -5.79
N GLY A 215 -6.59 -11.55 -6.76
CA GLY A 215 -6.93 -11.91 -8.12
C GLY A 215 -6.90 -10.75 -9.09
N TYR A 216 -7.02 -11.07 -10.37
CA TYR A 216 -7.09 -10.09 -11.45
C TYR A 216 -7.93 -10.62 -12.61
N ASP A 217 -8.45 -9.71 -13.44
CA ASP A 217 -9.01 -9.98 -14.75
C ASP A 217 -8.37 -9.06 -15.79
N THR A 218 -7.73 -9.66 -16.81
CA THR A 218 -7.07 -8.89 -17.87
C THR A 218 -8.05 -8.41 -18.94
N SER A 219 -9.28 -8.94 -19.00
CA SER A 219 -10.26 -8.56 -20.00
C SER A 219 -10.80 -7.14 -19.82
N ASP A 220 -10.88 -6.69 -18.57
CA ASP A 220 -11.37 -5.36 -18.19
C ASP A 220 -10.41 -4.58 -17.29
N SER A 221 -9.21 -5.13 -17.02
CA SER A 221 -8.19 -4.55 -16.15
C SER A 221 -8.73 -4.29 -14.75
N THR A 222 -9.32 -5.30 -14.13
CA THR A 222 -9.78 -5.27 -12.73
C THR A 222 -8.94 -6.16 -11.83
N VAL A 223 -9.02 -5.90 -10.52
CA VAL A 223 -8.33 -6.62 -9.46
C VAL A 223 -9.31 -7.02 -8.38
N LEU A 224 -9.19 -8.26 -7.88
CA LEU A 224 -10.01 -8.76 -6.78
C LEU A 224 -9.32 -8.47 -5.45
N ILE A 225 -10.01 -7.75 -4.60
CA ILE A 225 -9.54 -7.36 -3.27
C ILE A 225 -10.20 -8.23 -2.21
N ALA A 226 -9.42 -8.68 -1.22
CA ALA A 226 -9.90 -9.20 0.05
C ALA A 226 -9.62 -8.15 1.12
N ASP A 227 -10.66 -7.58 1.69
CA ASP A 227 -10.60 -6.41 2.55
C ASP A 227 -11.06 -6.70 3.97
N PRO A 228 -10.15 -6.66 4.95
CA PRO A 228 -10.50 -6.97 6.34
C PRO A 228 -11.20 -5.84 7.09
N ALA A 229 -11.42 -4.65 6.51
CA ALA A 229 -11.95 -3.47 7.22
C ALA A 229 -13.35 -3.67 7.82
N GLY A 230 -14.21 -4.45 7.14
CA GLY A 230 -15.59 -4.60 7.54
C GLY A 230 -16.50 -3.41 7.22
N PHE A 231 -16.03 -2.46 6.39
CA PHE A 231 -16.85 -1.34 5.93
C PHE A 231 -17.83 -1.73 4.81
N GLY A 232 -17.46 -2.72 4.00
CA GLY A 232 -18.22 -3.22 2.86
C GLY A 232 -18.12 -4.73 2.72
N PRO A 233 -18.28 -5.26 1.49
CA PRO A 233 -18.10 -6.68 1.23
C PRO A 233 -16.70 -7.16 1.58
N ALA A 234 -16.56 -8.41 2.04
CA ALA A 234 -15.27 -9.05 2.33
C ALA A 234 -14.35 -9.11 1.10
N THR A 235 -14.95 -9.26 -0.08
CA THR A 235 -14.24 -9.23 -1.36
C THR A 235 -15.01 -8.40 -2.38
N TYR A 236 -14.29 -7.69 -3.23
CA TYR A 236 -14.86 -6.86 -4.29
C TYR A 236 -13.84 -6.61 -5.41
N TRP A 237 -14.34 -6.25 -6.58
CA TRP A 237 -13.52 -5.85 -7.71
C TRP A 237 -13.29 -4.34 -7.71
N LEU A 238 -12.04 -3.93 -7.93
CA LEU A 238 -11.65 -2.55 -8.27
C LEU A 238 -11.11 -2.52 -9.69
N THR A 239 -11.24 -1.39 -10.36
CA THR A 239 -10.41 -1.17 -11.55
C THR A 239 -8.94 -1.10 -11.13
N PHE A 240 -8.04 -1.58 -11.96
CA PHE A 240 -6.60 -1.42 -11.72
C PHE A 240 -6.21 0.06 -11.54
N ASN A 241 -6.85 0.95 -12.31
CA ASN A 241 -6.63 2.38 -12.17
C ASN A 241 -6.94 2.89 -10.76
N GLN A 242 -8.05 2.44 -10.18
CA GLN A 242 -8.40 2.82 -8.81
C GLN A 242 -7.38 2.27 -7.82
N LEU A 243 -7.02 0.99 -7.87
CA LEU A 243 -6.00 0.40 -7.01
C LEU A 243 -4.70 1.20 -7.07
N ALA A 244 -4.19 1.47 -8.27
CA ALA A 244 -2.94 2.19 -8.48
C ALA A 244 -2.93 3.59 -7.86
N THR A 245 -4.08 4.26 -7.78
CA THR A 245 -4.21 5.59 -7.15
C THR A 245 -4.47 5.56 -5.65
N LEU A 246 -4.81 4.39 -5.08
CA LEU A 246 -5.00 4.23 -3.64
C LEU A 246 -3.67 3.94 -2.89
N ILE A 247 -2.69 3.32 -3.56
CA ILE A 247 -1.44 2.92 -2.91
C ILE A 247 -0.54 4.12 -2.55
N PRO A 248 -0.30 5.12 -3.44
CA PRO A 248 0.55 6.26 -3.09
C PRO A 248 0.05 7.07 -1.88
N PRO A 249 0.98 7.67 -1.10
CA PRO A 249 2.44 7.58 -1.17
C PRO A 249 3.02 6.39 -0.39
N LYS A 250 2.28 5.34 -0.25
CA LYS A 250 2.64 4.09 0.46
C LYS A 250 3.32 3.10 -0.49
N GLY A 251 3.00 1.82 -0.34
CA GLY A 251 3.57 0.76 -1.14
C GLY A 251 2.82 -0.55 -0.99
N TYR A 252 3.37 -1.59 -1.59
CA TYR A 252 2.83 -2.95 -1.53
C TYR A 252 3.94 -3.97 -1.36
N SER A 253 3.57 -5.17 -0.94
CA SER A 253 4.44 -6.33 -0.81
C SER A 253 4.06 -7.37 -1.87
N ALA A 254 4.96 -7.61 -2.80
CA ALA A 254 4.80 -8.49 -3.95
C ALA A 254 6.02 -9.37 -4.18
#